data_134f4cc0256cbfdf876394ebbd1d7485
#
_entry.id   134f4cc0256cbfdf876394ebbd1d7485
#
_cell.length_a   1.000
_cell.length_b   1.000
_cell.length_c   1.000
_cell.angle_alpha   90.00
_cell.angle_beta   90.00
_cell.angle_gamma   90.00
#
_symmetry.space_group_name_H-M   'P 1'
#
loop_
_entity.id
_entity.type
_entity.pdbx_description
1 polymer ?
#
loop_
_entity_poly.entity_id
_entity_poly.type
_entity_poly.pdbx_seq_one_letter_code
_entity_poly.pdbx_strand_id
1 'polypeptide(L)'
;MRRPRLLVVAALAASLALTACAGPSGPAAAESPTCPGGQIRMGIEPFEDPAKLVPAAEILGDALERRLSCPVQVQVTDDYAAEVLAMRNDRLEIGIFGPLGYVFASERAGAEPVASFGTATGELSAYTAGIWVPRGSDVTTVAQLRGRTLALGSVGSTSGDALPRKALLDAGLAPADVRVDYAGGHPEALLALTNGTVDAAEINSQQLASATASGTFDPAGFRRVWTSAPIPNDPVTVRGNLDPAFKAAVTDALLNLDPQAVGEIGALLDVTPPGKLVPVTRDTYAPLFELARTLGLTEKDVQ
;
A
#
# COMPACT_ATOMS: atom_id res chain seq x y z
N MET A 1 81.04 31.24 49.88
CA MET A 1 81.80 30.11 49.33
C MET A 1 81.11 28.81 49.70
N ARG A 2 80.29 28.23 48.88
CA ARG A 2 79.84 26.85 48.99
C ARG A 2 79.34 26.41 47.59
N ARG A 3 79.97 25.38 47.06
CA ARG A 3 79.72 24.83 45.76
C ARG A 3 78.44 23.91 45.79
N PRO A 4 77.60 23.94 44.78
CA PRO A 4 76.51 22.95 44.71
C PRO A 4 77.01 21.65 44.04
N ARG A 5 76.51 20.50 44.52
CA ARG A 5 76.71 19.18 43.99
C ARG A 5 75.74 18.94 42.85
N LEU A 6 76.28 18.55 41.70
CA LEU A 6 75.44 17.99 40.59
C LEU A 6 74.93 16.60 40.99
N LEU A 7 73.63 16.41 40.86
CA LEU A 7 72.96 15.11 40.85
C LEU A 7 72.59 14.75 39.42
N VAL A 8 73.22 13.71 38.91
CA VAL A 8 72.90 13.12 37.63
C VAL A 8 71.70 12.17 37.84
N VAL A 9 70.55 12.47 37.23
CA VAL A 9 69.40 11.58 37.23
C VAL A 9 69.41 10.84 35.90
N ALA A 10 69.65 9.53 35.95
CA ALA A 10 69.56 8.64 34.81
C ALA A 10 68.06 8.37 34.49
N ALA A 11 67.56 8.81 33.34
CA ALA A 11 66.25 8.48 32.86
C ALA A 11 66.28 7.14 32.15
N LEU A 12 65.64 6.11 32.74
CA LEU A 12 65.33 4.84 32.08
C LEU A 12 64.11 5.06 31.15
N ALA A 13 64.31 5.00 29.87
CA ALA A 13 63.22 4.98 28.87
C ALA A 13 62.65 3.56 28.79
N ALA A 14 61.47 3.35 29.36
CA ALA A 14 60.70 2.14 29.19
C ALA A 14 59.87 2.21 27.89
N SER A 15 60.29 1.51 26.84
CA SER A 15 59.58 1.38 25.58
C SER A 15 58.42 0.39 25.78
N LEU A 16 57.16 0.92 25.92
CA LEU A 16 55.95 0.08 25.84
C LEU A 16 55.71 -0.24 24.35
N ALA A 17 55.95 -1.49 23.98
CA ALA A 17 55.47 -2.05 22.72
C ALA A 17 53.95 -2.30 22.82
N LEU A 18 53.12 -1.41 22.22
CA LEU A 18 51.72 -1.70 21.97
C LEU A 18 51.63 -2.75 20.86
N THR A 19 51.46 -4.02 21.21
CA THR A 19 51.03 -5.07 20.31
C THR A 19 49.54 -4.82 20.02
N ALA A 20 49.23 -4.17 18.89
CA ALA A 20 47.90 -4.11 18.32
C ALA A 20 47.52 -5.53 17.90
N CYS A 21 46.64 -6.18 18.66
CA CYS A 21 45.93 -7.38 18.19
C CYS A 21 44.96 -6.94 17.08
N ALA A 22 45.43 -6.91 15.82
CA ALA A 22 44.56 -7.00 14.67
C ALA A 22 43.99 -8.45 14.67
N GLY A 23 42.81 -8.60 15.24
CA GLY A 23 42.01 -9.82 15.02
C GLY A 23 41.75 -9.97 13.51
N PRO A 24 41.75 -11.22 12.98
CA PRO A 24 41.37 -11.40 11.59
C PRO A 24 39.96 -10.85 11.39
N SER A 25 39.82 -9.82 10.55
CA SER A 25 38.53 -9.42 9.99
C SER A 25 38.05 -10.65 9.22
N GLY A 26 37.12 -11.42 9.83
CA GLY A 26 36.45 -12.46 9.09
C GLY A 26 35.82 -11.85 7.83
N PRO A 27 35.72 -12.61 6.72
CA PRO A 27 35.04 -12.12 5.54
C PRO A 27 33.67 -11.62 6.01
N ALA A 28 33.32 -10.36 5.66
CA ALA A 28 31.97 -9.87 5.81
C ALA A 28 31.05 -10.93 5.22
N ALA A 29 30.10 -11.43 6.01
CA ALA A 29 29.13 -12.39 5.50
C ALA A 29 28.56 -11.80 4.21
N ALA A 30 28.73 -12.50 3.10
CA ALA A 30 28.17 -12.07 1.84
C ALA A 30 26.67 -11.92 2.07
N GLU A 31 26.12 -10.72 1.83
CA GLU A 31 24.68 -10.51 1.96
C GLU A 31 23.96 -11.53 1.08
N SER A 32 22.96 -12.20 1.66
CA SER A 32 22.15 -13.14 0.87
C SER A 32 21.42 -12.35 -0.22
N PRO A 33 21.48 -12.78 -1.47
CA PRO A 33 20.73 -12.10 -2.55
C PRO A 33 19.23 -12.05 -2.29
N THR A 34 18.70 -12.88 -1.39
CA THR A 34 17.30 -12.91 -0.98
C THR A 34 17.01 -12.07 0.27
N CYS A 35 18.04 -11.47 0.90
CA CYS A 35 17.89 -10.74 2.17
C CYS A 35 18.85 -9.53 2.22
N PRO A 36 18.64 -8.51 1.37
CA PRO A 36 19.48 -7.32 1.37
C PRO A 36 19.28 -6.54 2.67
N GLY A 37 20.40 -6.14 3.30
CA GLY A 37 20.35 -5.41 4.57
C GLY A 37 19.85 -6.23 5.77
N GLY A 38 19.69 -7.56 5.63
CA GLY A 38 19.29 -8.46 6.71
C GLY A 38 17.80 -8.49 7.06
N GLN A 39 16.96 -7.73 6.34
CA GLN A 39 15.49 -7.74 6.48
C GLN A 39 14.81 -7.16 5.23
N ILE A 40 13.54 -7.49 5.05
CA ILE A 40 12.66 -6.94 4.02
C ILE A 40 11.57 -6.11 4.72
N ARG A 41 11.34 -4.90 4.24
CA ARG A 41 10.24 -4.05 4.72
C ARG A 41 9.13 -4.06 3.67
N MET A 42 7.96 -4.50 4.10
CA MET A 42 6.76 -4.60 3.27
C MET A 42 5.72 -3.60 3.75
N GLY A 43 5.35 -2.65 2.89
CA GLY A 43 4.26 -1.70 3.11
C GLY A 43 2.94 -2.23 2.60
N ILE A 44 1.86 -1.73 3.19
CA ILE A 44 0.49 -1.92 2.69
C ILE A 44 -0.33 -0.68 3.03
N GLU A 45 -1.11 -0.21 2.06
CA GLU A 45 -2.00 0.94 2.26
C GLU A 45 -3.19 0.61 3.17
N PRO A 46 -3.76 1.59 3.89
CA PRO A 46 -4.83 1.36 4.84
C PRO A 46 -6.20 1.32 4.13
N PHE A 47 -6.49 0.27 3.35
CA PHE A 47 -7.74 0.13 2.60
C PHE A 47 -8.90 -0.45 3.40
N GLU A 48 -8.64 -1.04 4.57
CA GLU A 48 -9.64 -1.63 5.46
C GLU A 48 -9.29 -1.29 6.93
N ASP A 49 -10.19 -1.57 7.85
CA ASP A 49 -9.99 -1.41 9.29
C ASP A 49 -8.67 -2.08 9.74
N PRO A 50 -7.77 -1.35 10.41
CA PRO A 50 -6.49 -1.88 10.87
C PRO A 50 -6.62 -3.15 11.73
N ALA A 51 -7.72 -3.30 12.49
CA ALA A 51 -7.97 -4.49 13.30
C ALA A 51 -8.14 -5.77 12.46
N LYS A 52 -8.51 -5.65 11.19
CA LYS A 52 -8.59 -6.74 10.22
C LYS A 52 -7.35 -6.81 9.33
N LEU A 53 -6.88 -5.66 8.86
CA LEU A 53 -5.81 -5.58 7.87
C LEU A 53 -4.45 -6.00 8.44
N VAL A 54 -4.09 -5.55 9.65
CA VAL A 54 -2.78 -5.85 10.25
C VAL A 54 -2.55 -7.35 10.41
N PRO A 55 -3.47 -8.14 11.03
CA PRO A 55 -3.27 -9.59 11.15
C PRO A 55 -3.18 -10.30 9.78
N ALA A 56 -3.99 -9.88 8.80
CA ALA A 56 -3.96 -10.46 7.46
C ALA A 56 -2.63 -10.19 6.75
N ALA A 57 -2.09 -8.98 6.89
CA ALA A 57 -0.81 -8.60 6.33
C ALA A 57 0.37 -9.32 6.99
N GLU A 58 0.32 -9.52 8.32
CA GLU A 58 1.32 -10.29 9.06
C GLU A 58 1.38 -11.76 8.59
N ILE A 59 0.24 -12.41 8.36
CA ILE A 59 0.18 -13.78 7.83
C ILE A 59 0.88 -13.87 6.46
N LEU A 60 0.66 -12.90 5.58
CA LEU A 60 1.34 -12.83 4.28
C LEU A 60 2.85 -12.61 4.45
N GLY A 61 3.24 -11.67 5.32
CA GLY A 61 4.63 -11.37 5.65
C GLY A 61 5.38 -12.59 6.18
N ASP A 62 4.80 -13.30 7.13
CA ASP A 62 5.34 -14.54 7.71
C ASP A 62 5.55 -15.65 6.65
N ALA A 63 4.60 -15.75 5.70
CA ALA A 63 4.72 -16.72 4.61
C ALA A 63 5.88 -16.36 3.66
N LEU A 64 6.03 -15.08 3.36
CA LEU A 64 7.13 -14.57 2.54
C LEU A 64 8.48 -14.70 3.25
N GLU A 65 8.55 -14.42 4.57
CA GLU A 65 9.72 -14.62 5.42
C GLU A 65 10.23 -16.06 5.33
N ARG A 66 9.34 -17.04 5.53
CA ARG A 66 9.70 -18.47 5.44
C ARG A 66 10.23 -18.85 4.05
N ARG A 67 9.64 -18.25 3.00
CA ARG A 67 10.02 -18.55 1.60
C ARG A 67 11.38 -18.01 1.24
N LEU A 68 11.69 -16.78 1.67
CA LEU A 68 12.94 -16.08 1.38
C LEU A 68 14.05 -16.37 2.41
N SER A 69 13.73 -16.98 3.54
CA SER A 69 14.64 -17.12 4.69
C SER A 69 15.23 -15.76 5.10
N CYS A 70 14.38 -14.72 5.11
CA CYS A 70 14.73 -13.34 5.43
C CYS A 70 13.60 -12.73 6.27
N PRO A 71 13.88 -12.11 7.43
CA PRO A 71 12.85 -11.41 8.21
C PRO A 71 12.05 -10.42 7.36
N VAL A 72 10.73 -10.47 7.46
CA VAL A 72 9.82 -9.57 6.76
C VAL A 72 9.08 -8.71 7.79
N GLN A 73 9.41 -7.42 7.82
CA GLN A 73 8.72 -6.44 8.63
C GLN A 73 7.55 -5.85 7.86
N VAL A 74 6.33 -6.15 8.30
CA VAL A 74 5.11 -5.60 7.70
C VAL A 74 4.75 -4.28 8.37
N GLN A 75 4.32 -3.30 7.57
CA GLN A 75 3.86 -2.00 8.03
C GLN A 75 2.61 -1.59 7.26
N VAL A 76 1.48 -1.47 7.95
CA VAL A 76 0.34 -0.72 7.43
C VAL A 76 0.68 0.76 7.57
N THR A 77 0.61 1.51 6.48
CA THR A 77 0.97 2.93 6.46
C THR A 77 -0.19 3.80 6.97
N ASP A 78 0.13 5.06 7.36
CA ASP A 78 -0.88 5.98 7.89
C ASP A 78 -1.88 6.42 6.81
N ASP A 79 -1.42 6.56 5.57
CA ASP A 79 -2.22 6.90 4.39
C ASP A 79 -1.54 6.39 3.10
N TYR A 80 -2.24 6.56 1.97
CA TYR A 80 -1.79 6.13 0.63
C TYR A 80 -0.51 6.84 0.19
N ALA A 81 -0.39 8.13 0.48
CA ALA A 81 0.80 8.91 0.14
C ALA A 81 2.02 8.47 0.95
N ALA A 82 1.82 8.13 2.22
CA ALA A 82 2.88 7.69 3.11
C ALA A 82 3.57 6.43 2.59
N GLU A 83 2.83 5.48 1.99
CA GLU A 83 3.42 4.28 1.40
C GLU A 83 4.28 4.61 0.18
N VAL A 84 3.77 5.45 -0.75
CA VAL A 84 4.52 5.92 -1.92
C VAL A 84 5.81 6.63 -1.50
N LEU A 85 5.74 7.52 -0.50
CA LEU A 85 6.88 8.24 0.03
C LEU A 85 7.88 7.31 0.75
N ALA A 86 7.39 6.31 1.47
CA ALA A 86 8.24 5.32 2.13
C ALA A 86 9.04 4.52 1.10
N MET A 87 8.41 4.05 0.02
CA MET A 87 9.11 3.35 -1.05
C MET A 87 10.09 4.25 -1.79
N ARG A 88 9.72 5.48 -2.13
CA ARG A 88 10.60 6.47 -2.77
C ARG A 88 11.84 6.79 -1.93
N ASN A 89 11.72 6.81 -0.62
CA ASN A 89 12.79 7.12 0.32
C ASN A 89 13.56 5.87 0.79
N ASP A 90 13.51 4.78 0.02
CA ASP A 90 14.18 3.52 0.30
C ASP A 90 13.82 2.89 1.66
N ARG A 91 12.59 3.14 2.14
CA ARG A 91 12.08 2.60 3.40
C ARG A 91 11.27 1.32 3.22
N LEU A 92 10.92 0.96 1.99
CA LEU A 92 10.21 -0.27 1.63
C LEU A 92 10.91 -0.95 0.47
N GLU A 93 11.06 -2.26 0.54
CA GLU A 93 11.48 -3.12 -0.57
C GLU A 93 10.28 -3.62 -1.36
N ILE A 94 9.18 -3.90 -0.66
CA ILE A 94 7.91 -4.42 -1.20
C ILE A 94 6.80 -3.47 -0.80
N GLY A 95 5.82 -3.25 -1.68
CA GLY A 95 4.60 -2.49 -1.37
C GLY A 95 3.37 -3.14 -1.98
N ILE A 96 2.26 -3.13 -1.25
CA ILE A 96 0.94 -3.52 -1.73
C ILE A 96 0.12 -2.24 -1.86
N PHE A 97 0.08 -1.70 -3.05
CA PHE A 97 -0.59 -0.44 -3.36
C PHE A 97 -1.96 -0.69 -3.96
N GLY A 98 -2.92 0.20 -3.70
CA GLY A 98 -4.05 0.32 -4.60
C GLY A 98 -3.59 0.69 -6.02
N PRO A 99 -4.39 0.39 -7.05
CA PRO A 99 -3.96 0.54 -8.44
C PRO A 99 -3.51 1.96 -8.83
N LEU A 100 -4.10 3.02 -8.24
CA LEU A 100 -3.64 4.40 -8.46
C LEU A 100 -2.39 4.73 -7.65
N GLY A 101 -2.29 4.25 -6.41
CA GLY A 101 -1.09 4.37 -5.58
C GLY A 101 0.13 3.77 -6.28
N TYR A 102 -0.05 2.62 -6.96
CA TYR A 102 0.97 2.03 -7.81
C TYR A 102 1.41 2.96 -8.95
N VAL A 103 0.49 3.69 -9.59
CA VAL A 103 0.87 4.66 -10.64
C VAL A 103 1.90 5.65 -10.08
N PHE A 104 1.65 6.22 -8.92
CA PHE A 104 2.56 7.17 -8.28
C PHE A 104 3.85 6.50 -7.82
N ALA A 105 3.79 5.30 -7.22
CA ALA A 105 4.98 4.54 -6.82
C ALA A 105 5.86 4.17 -8.03
N SER A 106 5.25 3.80 -9.17
CA SER A 106 5.94 3.52 -10.41
C SER A 106 6.69 4.75 -10.95
N GLU A 107 6.05 5.93 -10.91
CA GLU A 107 6.66 7.17 -11.41
C GLU A 107 7.73 7.74 -10.47
N ARG A 108 7.61 7.51 -9.15
CA ARG A 108 8.45 8.15 -8.13
C ARG A 108 9.54 7.27 -7.55
N ALA A 109 9.28 5.97 -7.43
CA ALA A 109 10.21 4.98 -6.90
C ALA A 109 10.63 3.94 -7.94
N GLY A 110 10.13 4.07 -9.19
CA GLY A 110 10.33 3.05 -10.22
C GLY A 110 9.72 1.70 -9.83
N ALA A 111 8.67 1.70 -8.98
CA ALA A 111 8.05 0.47 -8.51
C ALA A 111 7.60 -0.42 -9.68
N GLU A 112 7.94 -1.69 -9.61
CA GLU A 112 7.61 -2.70 -10.60
C GLU A 112 6.53 -3.62 -10.03
N PRO A 113 5.36 -3.77 -10.68
CA PRO A 113 4.33 -4.69 -10.21
C PRO A 113 4.75 -6.10 -10.61
N VAL A 114 4.74 -7.03 -9.68
CA VAL A 114 5.21 -8.40 -9.92
C VAL A 114 4.11 -9.44 -9.75
N ALA A 115 3.13 -9.15 -8.91
CA ALA A 115 2.01 -10.03 -8.64
C ALA A 115 0.75 -9.24 -8.25
N SER A 116 -0.42 -9.88 -8.32
CA SER A 116 -1.67 -9.39 -7.76
C SER A 116 -2.56 -10.56 -7.37
N PHE A 117 -3.68 -10.30 -6.72
CA PHE A 117 -4.57 -11.32 -6.16
C PHE A 117 -5.38 -12.00 -7.26
N GLY A 118 -5.17 -13.29 -7.40
CA GLY A 118 -5.89 -14.12 -8.36
C GLY A 118 -7.10 -14.82 -7.73
N THR A 119 -8.10 -15.13 -8.55
CA THR A 119 -9.22 -15.98 -8.18
C THR A 119 -8.78 -17.43 -8.00
N ALA A 120 -9.64 -18.28 -7.45
CA ALA A 120 -9.38 -19.72 -7.35
C ALA A 120 -9.17 -20.40 -8.72
N THR A 121 -9.63 -19.79 -9.81
CA THR A 121 -9.41 -20.26 -11.19
C THR A 121 -8.08 -19.76 -11.79
N GLY A 122 -7.35 -18.91 -11.07
CA GLY A 122 -6.06 -18.36 -11.52
C GLY A 122 -6.19 -17.13 -12.42
N GLU A 123 -7.38 -16.54 -12.52
CA GLU A 123 -7.60 -15.29 -13.22
C GLU A 123 -7.31 -14.11 -12.29
N LEU A 124 -6.85 -12.99 -12.83
CA LEU A 124 -6.69 -11.76 -12.06
C LEU A 124 -8.04 -11.31 -11.52
N SER A 125 -8.12 -11.07 -10.22
CA SER A 125 -9.34 -10.53 -9.60
C SER A 125 -9.50 -9.04 -9.90
N ALA A 126 -10.74 -8.57 -9.80
CA ALA A 126 -11.09 -7.18 -10.04
C ALA A 126 -12.24 -6.75 -9.13
N TYR A 127 -12.32 -5.45 -8.86
CA TYR A 127 -13.38 -4.84 -8.07
C TYR A 127 -13.96 -3.61 -8.79
N THR A 128 -14.97 -2.95 -8.20
CA THR A 128 -15.57 -1.76 -8.78
C THR A 128 -15.73 -0.66 -7.75
N ALA A 129 -15.55 0.59 -8.16
CA ALA A 129 -15.98 1.75 -7.39
C ALA A 129 -17.49 1.95 -7.52
N GLY A 130 -18.11 2.55 -6.50
CA GLY A 130 -19.52 2.90 -6.52
C GLY A 130 -19.82 4.19 -5.79
N ILE A 131 -20.87 4.90 -6.20
CA ILE A 131 -21.45 6.01 -5.43
C ILE A 131 -22.85 5.60 -5.01
N TRP A 132 -23.10 5.73 -3.72
CA TRP A 132 -24.32 5.27 -3.06
C TRP A 132 -25.02 6.41 -2.35
N VAL A 133 -26.37 6.33 -2.30
CA VAL A 133 -27.25 7.26 -1.59
C VAL A 133 -28.29 6.49 -0.81
N PRO A 134 -28.93 7.05 0.24
CA PRO A 134 -30.07 6.45 0.88
C PRO A 134 -31.18 6.13 -0.14
N ARG A 135 -31.89 5.02 0.03
CA ARG A 135 -32.95 4.60 -0.91
C ARG A 135 -34.06 5.65 -1.08
N GLY A 136 -34.37 6.40 -0.02
CA GLY A 136 -35.36 7.47 -0.03
C GLY A 136 -34.87 8.80 -0.61
N SER A 137 -33.58 8.88 -1.03
CA SER A 137 -33.03 10.08 -1.65
C SER A 137 -33.67 10.35 -3.01
N ASP A 138 -33.82 11.62 -3.36
CA ASP A 138 -34.22 12.10 -4.70
C ASP A 138 -33.08 11.97 -5.74
N VAL A 139 -31.85 11.75 -5.30
CA VAL A 139 -30.69 11.54 -6.16
C VAL A 139 -30.76 10.15 -6.81
N THR A 140 -30.84 10.11 -8.14
CA THR A 140 -30.88 8.89 -8.94
C THR A 140 -29.75 8.80 -9.97
N THR A 141 -29.04 9.91 -10.19
CA THR A 141 -27.89 10.03 -11.10
C THR A 141 -26.79 10.85 -10.47
N VAL A 142 -25.55 10.70 -10.95
CA VAL A 142 -24.40 11.49 -10.48
C VAL A 142 -24.62 13.00 -10.66
N ALA A 143 -25.24 13.44 -11.74
CA ALA A 143 -25.51 14.87 -12.02
C ALA A 143 -26.36 15.54 -10.92
N GLN A 144 -27.21 14.77 -10.24
CA GLN A 144 -28.06 15.27 -9.14
C GLN A 144 -27.32 15.44 -7.80
N LEU A 145 -26.04 15.10 -7.75
CA LEU A 145 -25.18 15.41 -6.61
C LEU A 145 -24.81 16.89 -6.50
N ARG A 146 -25.21 17.72 -7.46
CA ARG A 146 -25.01 19.18 -7.40
C ARG A 146 -25.60 19.76 -6.12
N GLY A 147 -24.74 20.45 -5.34
CA GLY A 147 -25.13 21.03 -4.03
C GLY A 147 -25.21 20.02 -2.88
N ARG A 148 -24.98 18.73 -3.12
CA ARG A 148 -24.99 17.67 -2.11
C ARG A 148 -23.62 17.49 -1.48
N THR A 149 -23.57 16.74 -0.37
CA THR A 149 -22.33 16.31 0.31
C THR A 149 -22.02 14.86 -0.10
N LEU A 150 -20.81 14.63 -0.59
CA LEU A 150 -20.29 13.31 -0.96
C LEU A 150 -19.10 12.96 -0.07
N ALA A 151 -19.21 11.88 0.71
CA ALA A 151 -18.05 11.31 1.39
C ALA A 151 -17.21 10.52 0.41
N LEU A 152 -15.93 10.84 0.35
CA LEU A 152 -14.88 10.06 -0.32
C LEU A 152 -14.03 9.36 0.75
N GLY A 153 -13.27 8.33 0.35
CA GLY A 153 -12.34 7.63 1.23
C GLY A 153 -11.09 8.46 1.54
N SER A 154 -9.93 7.90 1.27
CA SER A 154 -8.65 8.61 1.38
C SER A 154 -8.26 9.26 0.06
N VAL A 155 -7.58 10.40 0.14
CA VAL A 155 -6.94 11.03 -1.02
C VAL A 155 -5.95 10.05 -1.64
N GLY A 156 -5.97 9.92 -2.97
CA GLY A 156 -5.11 8.98 -3.70
C GLY A 156 -5.68 7.58 -3.86
N SER A 157 -6.80 7.25 -3.20
CA SER A 157 -7.49 5.98 -3.43
C SER A 157 -8.08 5.90 -4.84
N THR A 158 -7.92 4.74 -5.50
CA THR A 158 -8.47 4.50 -6.85
C THR A 158 -9.99 4.59 -6.85
N SER A 159 -10.63 3.80 -5.98
CA SER A 159 -12.10 3.68 -5.91
C SER A 159 -12.72 4.68 -4.95
N GLY A 160 -11.97 5.10 -3.93
CA GLY A 160 -12.45 6.01 -2.89
C GLY A 160 -12.29 7.49 -3.21
N ASP A 161 -11.46 7.85 -4.20
CA ASP A 161 -11.19 9.24 -4.57
C ASP A 161 -11.26 9.46 -6.08
N ALA A 162 -10.29 8.93 -6.85
CA ALA A 162 -10.07 9.32 -8.22
C ALA A 162 -11.24 8.96 -9.14
N LEU A 163 -11.75 7.74 -9.07
CA LEU A 163 -12.86 7.31 -9.93
C LEU A 163 -14.19 8.00 -9.61
N PRO A 164 -14.59 8.19 -8.32
CA PRO A 164 -15.73 9.04 -8.00
C PRO A 164 -15.59 10.47 -8.51
N ARG A 165 -14.42 11.10 -8.37
CA ARG A 165 -14.16 12.45 -8.92
C ARG A 165 -14.28 12.46 -10.43
N LYS A 166 -13.77 11.43 -11.12
CA LYS A 166 -13.96 11.31 -12.57
C LYS A 166 -15.44 11.19 -12.92
N ALA A 167 -16.22 10.42 -12.16
CA ALA A 167 -17.67 10.31 -12.38
C ALA A 167 -18.40 11.65 -12.24
N LEU A 168 -17.99 12.50 -11.29
CA LEU A 168 -18.51 13.86 -11.15
C LEU A 168 -18.20 14.69 -12.39
N LEU A 169 -16.96 14.67 -12.87
CA LEU A 169 -16.54 15.40 -14.07
C LEU A 169 -17.28 14.93 -15.32
N ASP A 170 -17.41 13.60 -15.50
CA ASP A 170 -18.14 13.01 -16.63
C ASP A 170 -19.64 13.37 -16.61
N ALA A 171 -20.20 13.63 -15.42
CA ALA A 171 -21.56 14.11 -15.24
C ALA A 171 -21.71 15.65 -15.40
N GLY A 172 -20.64 16.36 -15.79
CA GLY A 172 -20.63 17.82 -15.96
C GLY A 172 -20.65 18.60 -14.64
N LEU A 173 -20.15 18.02 -13.58
CA LEU A 173 -20.01 18.67 -12.27
C LEU A 173 -18.58 19.17 -12.09
N ALA A 174 -18.43 20.47 -11.81
CA ALA A 174 -17.16 21.03 -11.38
C ALA A 174 -16.88 20.67 -9.91
N PRO A 175 -15.60 20.70 -9.47
CA PRO A 175 -15.27 20.40 -8.07
C PRO A 175 -16.04 21.22 -7.01
N ALA A 176 -16.39 22.47 -7.34
CA ALA A 176 -17.17 23.34 -6.45
C ALA A 176 -18.68 23.02 -6.42
N ASP A 177 -19.16 22.18 -7.34
CA ASP A 177 -20.59 21.84 -7.44
C ASP A 177 -21.02 20.82 -6.38
N VAL A 178 -20.09 20.07 -5.81
CA VAL A 178 -20.32 19.02 -4.80
C VAL A 178 -19.45 19.29 -3.60
N ARG A 179 -20.01 19.22 -2.41
CA ARG A 179 -19.22 19.30 -1.18
C ARG A 179 -18.59 17.94 -0.92
N VAL A 180 -17.31 17.81 -1.29
CA VAL A 180 -16.53 16.59 -0.99
C VAL A 180 -16.05 16.63 0.45
N ASP A 181 -16.29 15.54 1.18
CA ASP A 181 -15.78 15.28 2.52
C ASP A 181 -14.91 14.02 2.46
N TYR A 182 -13.61 14.17 2.74
CA TYR A 182 -12.70 13.04 2.82
C TYR A 182 -12.80 12.41 4.20
N ALA A 183 -13.44 11.25 4.27
CA ALA A 183 -13.72 10.54 5.52
C ALA A 183 -12.48 9.89 6.15
N GLY A 184 -11.40 9.72 5.37
CA GLY A 184 -10.15 9.11 5.82
C GLY A 184 -9.97 7.65 5.41
N GLY A 185 -11.05 6.94 5.03
CA GLY A 185 -11.01 5.56 4.58
C GLY A 185 -12.35 5.10 4.03
N HIS A 186 -12.37 3.90 3.45
CA HIS A 186 -13.61 3.29 2.94
C HIS A 186 -14.62 2.98 4.05
N PRO A 187 -14.20 2.42 5.22
CA PRO A 187 -15.11 2.19 6.35
C PRO A 187 -15.74 3.48 6.85
N GLU A 188 -14.99 4.57 6.94
CA GLU A 188 -15.45 5.87 7.44
C GLU A 188 -16.42 6.53 6.47
N ALA A 189 -16.19 6.43 5.14
CA ALA A 189 -17.11 6.94 4.13
C ALA A 189 -18.46 6.18 4.18
N LEU A 190 -18.44 4.86 4.32
CA LEU A 190 -19.63 4.06 4.53
C LEU A 190 -20.35 4.45 5.82
N LEU A 191 -19.63 4.64 6.91
CA LEU A 191 -20.19 5.06 8.19
C LEU A 191 -20.84 6.44 8.10
N ALA A 192 -20.22 7.39 7.41
CA ALA A 192 -20.79 8.72 7.18
C ALA A 192 -22.15 8.65 6.47
N LEU A 193 -22.28 7.77 5.46
CA LEU A 193 -23.54 7.56 4.75
C LEU A 193 -24.60 6.89 5.65
N THR A 194 -24.22 5.85 6.37
CA THR A 194 -25.17 5.11 7.23
C THR A 194 -25.68 5.94 8.39
N ASN A 195 -24.85 6.84 8.92
CA ASN A 195 -25.23 7.79 9.98
C ASN A 195 -26.01 9.00 9.43
N GLY A 196 -26.15 9.15 8.11
CA GLY A 196 -26.87 10.26 7.50
C GLY A 196 -26.15 11.61 7.62
N THR A 197 -24.84 11.63 7.83
CA THR A 197 -24.02 12.85 7.91
C THR A 197 -23.68 13.43 6.53
N VAL A 198 -23.83 12.61 5.49
CA VAL A 198 -23.65 12.98 4.09
C VAL A 198 -24.81 12.51 3.23
N ASP A 199 -25.01 13.16 2.06
CA ASP A 199 -26.08 12.80 1.13
C ASP A 199 -25.72 11.58 0.27
N ALA A 200 -24.42 11.37 0.03
CA ALA A 200 -23.87 10.28 -0.77
C ALA A 200 -22.50 9.86 -0.22
N ALA A 201 -22.08 8.63 -0.52
CA ALA A 201 -20.72 8.17 -0.24
C ALA A 201 -20.21 7.25 -1.34
N GLU A 202 -18.89 7.21 -1.47
CA GLU A 202 -18.24 6.12 -2.16
C GLU A 202 -18.33 4.83 -1.33
N ILE A 203 -18.69 3.74 -1.96
CA ILE A 203 -18.59 2.38 -1.40
C ILE A 203 -18.19 1.48 -2.57
N ASN A 204 -17.00 0.93 -2.50
CA ASN A 204 -16.53 -0.02 -3.51
C ASN A 204 -17.12 -1.42 -3.26
N SER A 205 -16.93 -2.35 -4.21
CA SER A 205 -17.52 -3.69 -4.09
C SER A 205 -16.93 -4.52 -2.96
N GLN A 206 -15.66 -4.30 -2.61
CA GLN A 206 -14.96 -5.00 -1.52
C GLN A 206 -15.50 -4.54 -0.16
N GLN A 207 -15.57 -3.23 0.06
CA GLN A 207 -16.17 -2.66 1.26
C GLN A 207 -17.64 -3.05 1.40
N LEU A 208 -18.39 -3.07 0.29
CA LEU A 208 -19.79 -3.53 0.27
C LEU A 208 -19.89 -4.98 0.74
N ALA A 209 -19.05 -5.88 0.22
CA ALA A 209 -19.04 -7.29 0.61
C ALA A 209 -18.68 -7.46 2.09
N SER A 210 -17.57 -6.85 2.54
CA SER A 210 -17.11 -6.90 3.93
C SER A 210 -18.15 -6.37 4.92
N ALA A 211 -18.72 -5.19 4.65
CA ALA A 211 -19.70 -4.56 5.53
C ALA A 211 -21.04 -5.31 5.55
N THR A 212 -21.46 -5.89 4.42
CA THR A 212 -22.68 -6.73 4.35
C THR A 212 -22.48 -8.03 5.13
N ALA A 213 -21.34 -8.70 4.95
CA ALA A 213 -21.02 -9.95 5.64
C ALA A 213 -20.93 -9.76 7.16
N SER A 214 -20.40 -8.64 7.62
CA SER A 214 -20.32 -8.29 9.05
C SER A 214 -21.65 -7.75 9.64
N GLY A 215 -22.67 -7.51 8.79
CA GLY A 215 -23.95 -6.95 9.21
C GLY A 215 -23.89 -5.46 9.57
N THR A 216 -22.82 -4.75 9.24
CA THR A 216 -22.66 -3.31 9.48
C THR A 216 -23.30 -2.44 8.41
N PHE A 217 -23.65 -3.03 7.26
CA PHE A 217 -24.35 -2.36 6.17
C PHE A 217 -25.45 -3.24 5.59
N ASP A 218 -26.68 -2.70 5.48
CA ASP A 218 -27.77 -3.32 4.75
C ASP A 218 -27.99 -2.60 3.42
N PRO A 219 -27.55 -3.18 2.29
CA PRO A 219 -27.67 -2.54 0.97
C PRO A 219 -29.14 -2.31 0.56
N ALA A 220 -30.12 -2.97 1.18
CA ALA A 220 -31.53 -2.73 0.91
C ALA A 220 -32.00 -1.33 1.31
N GLY A 221 -31.33 -0.69 2.28
CA GLY A 221 -31.59 0.69 2.71
C GLY A 221 -31.00 1.76 1.79
N PHE A 222 -30.23 1.38 0.77
CA PHE A 222 -29.48 2.29 -0.07
C PHE A 222 -29.67 2.00 -1.57
N ARG A 223 -29.18 2.88 -2.40
CA ARG A 223 -29.20 2.74 -3.86
C ARG A 223 -27.84 3.18 -4.41
N ARG A 224 -27.27 2.35 -5.29
CA ARG A 224 -26.08 2.71 -6.06
C ARG A 224 -26.50 3.53 -7.28
N VAL A 225 -25.97 4.74 -7.38
CA VAL A 225 -26.28 5.69 -8.48
C VAL A 225 -25.21 5.70 -9.57
N TRP A 226 -24.04 5.09 -9.26
CA TRP A 226 -22.95 4.94 -10.21
C TRP A 226 -22.07 3.73 -9.87
N THR A 227 -21.47 3.15 -10.92
CA THR A 227 -20.49 2.05 -10.82
C THR A 227 -19.41 2.26 -11.88
N SER A 228 -18.15 2.06 -11.52
CA SER A 228 -17.03 2.10 -12.45
C SER A 228 -16.98 0.85 -13.37
N ALA A 229 -16.14 0.92 -14.41
CA ALA A 229 -15.61 -0.28 -15.03
C ALA A 229 -14.81 -1.10 -13.99
N PRO A 230 -14.59 -2.41 -14.24
CA PRO A 230 -13.75 -3.23 -13.38
C PRO A 230 -12.34 -2.64 -13.23
N ILE A 231 -11.82 -2.67 -12.01
CA ILE A 231 -10.51 -2.20 -11.62
C ILE A 231 -9.68 -3.45 -11.31
N PRO A 232 -8.51 -3.68 -11.96
CA PRO A 232 -7.61 -4.74 -11.55
C PRO A 232 -7.28 -4.61 -10.05
N ASN A 233 -7.21 -5.72 -9.34
CA ASN A 233 -6.92 -5.69 -7.92
C ASN A 233 -5.49 -5.24 -7.63
N ASP A 234 -5.19 -4.98 -6.37
CA ASP A 234 -4.00 -4.33 -5.86
C ASP A 234 -2.71 -5.06 -6.28
N PRO A 235 -1.73 -4.36 -6.89
CA PRO A 235 -0.45 -4.95 -7.20
C PRO A 235 0.44 -5.08 -5.98
N VAL A 236 1.07 -6.25 -5.83
CA VAL A 236 2.29 -6.40 -5.04
C VAL A 236 3.45 -5.95 -5.89
N THR A 237 4.22 -4.98 -5.41
CA THR A 237 5.30 -4.34 -6.16
C THR A 237 6.63 -4.51 -5.47
N VAL A 238 7.71 -4.42 -6.24
CA VAL A 238 9.07 -4.30 -5.73
C VAL A 238 9.65 -2.94 -6.12
N ARG A 239 10.48 -2.36 -5.26
CA ARG A 239 11.13 -1.07 -5.54
C ARG A 239 12.10 -1.21 -6.72
N GLY A 240 12.08 -0.25 -7.65
CA GLY A 240 12.76 -0.36 -8.94
C GLY A 240 14.29 -0.47 -8.87
N ASN A 241 14.94 0.22 -7.91
CA ASN A 241 16.40 0.26 -7.78
C ASN A 241 17.00 -0.93 -6.98
N LEU A 242 16.20 -1.95 -6.66
CA LEU A 242 16.69 -3.17 -6.02
C LEU A 242 17.46 -4.07 -6.98
N ASP A 243 18.32 -4.90 -6.42
CA ASP A 243 19.08 -5.89 -7.19
C ASP A 243 18.15 -6.80 -8.01
N PRO A 244 18.41 -7.05 -9.29
CA PRO A 244 17.57 -7.89 -10.14
C PRO A 244 17.39 -9.33 -9.61
N ALA A 245 18.42 -9.91 -8.98
CA ALA A 245 18.31 -11.25 -8.40
C ALA A 245 17.37 -11.26 -7.18
N PHE A 246 17.40 -10.20 -6.36
CA PHE A 246 16.44 -10.03 -5.29
C PHE A 246 15.01 -9.88 -5.82
N LYS A 247 14.78 -9.02 -6.80
CA LYS A 247 13.46 -8.84 -7.43
C LYS A 247 12.93 -10.17 -7.99
N ALA A 248 13.77 -10.93 -8.65
CA ALA A 248 13.40 -12.25 -9.17
C ALA A 248 13.04 -13.24 -8.06
N ALA A 249 13.81 -13.27 -6.97
CA ALA A 249 13.55 -14.14 -5.84
C ALA A 249 12.23 -13.79 -5.12
N VAL A 250 11.95 -12.50 -4.91
CA VAL A 250 10.68 -12.03 -4.34
C VAL A 250 9.50 -12.39 -5.25
N THR A 251 9.65 -12.18 -6.55
CA THR A 251 8.60 -12.53 -7.53
C THR A 251 8.29 -14.03 -7.49
N ASP A 252 9.32 -14.88 -7.53
CA ASP A 252 9.14 -16.33 -7.43
C ASP A 252 8.48 -16.73 -6.10
N ALA A 253 8.95 -16.15 -4.98
CA ALA A 253 8.39 -16.40 -3.68
C ALA A 253 6.89 -16.06 -3.62
N LEU A 254 6.49 -14.87 -4.07
CA LEU A 254 5.09 -14.41 -4.10
C LEU A 254 4.21 -15.32 -4.94
N LEU A 255 4.61 -15.62 -6.18
CA LEU A 255 3.81 -16.44 -7.10
C LEU A 255 3.67 -17.91 -6.67
N ASN A 256 4.52 -18.37 -5.74
CA ASN A 256 4.49 -19.72 -5.19
C ASN A 256 4.03 -19.77 -3.73
N LEU A 257 3.43 -18.70 -3.18
CA LEU A 257 2.78 -18.74 -1.87
C LEU A 257 1.56 -19.67 -1.91
N ASP A 258 1.28 -20.29 -0.77
CA ASP A 258 0.08 -21.08 -0.59
C ASP A 258 -1.16 -20.15 -0.62
N PRO A 259 -2.28 -20.53 -1.27
CA PRO A 259 -3.52 -19.77 -1.25
C PRO A 259 -4.00 -19.41 0.16
N GLN A 260 -3.72 -20.23 1.18
CA GLN A 260 -4.07 -19.92 2.56
C GLN A 260 -3.27 -18.72 3.10
N ALA A 261 -2.00 -18.55 2.70
CA ALA A 261 -1.18 -17.41 3.12
C ALA A 261 -1.64 -16.08 2.48
N VAL A 262 -2.26 -16.17 1.30
CA VAL A 262 -2.80 -15.03 0.55
C VAL A 262 -4.26 -14.75 0.95
N GLY A 263 -4.93 -15.75 1.52
CA GLY A 263 -6.38 -15.81 1.69
C GLY A 263 -6.96 -14.75 2.60
N GLU A 264 -6.26 -14.36 3.65
CA GLU A 264 -6.77 -13.36 4.60
C GLU A 264 -6.86 -11.96 3.95
N ILE A 265 -5.79 -11.52 3.26
CA ILE A 265 -5.85 -10.29 2.46
C ILE A 265 -6.83 -10.48 1.30
N GLY A 266 -6.79 -11.63 0.61
CA GLY A 266 -7.72 -11.94 -0.47
C GLY A 266 -9.18 -11.79 -0.06
N ALA A 267 -9.55 -12.22 1.16
CA ALA A 267 -10.90 -12.07 1.67
C ALA A 267 -11.30 -10.60 1.90
N LEU A 268 -10.38 -9.75 2.36
CA LEU A 268 -10.60 -8.31 2.48
C LEU A 268 -10.76 -7.63 1.10
N LEU A 269 -10.16 -8.22 0.07
CA LEU A 269 -10.26 -7.79 -1.33
C LEU A 269 -11.41 -8.49 -2.10
N ASP A 270 -12.37 -9.12 -1.39
CA ASP A 270 -13.51 -9.85 -1.95
C ASP A 270 -13.10 -10.99 -2.93
N VAL A 271 -11.95 -11.61 -2.67
CA VAL A 271 -11.45 -12.77 -3.45
C VAL A 271 -11.70 -14.04 -2.67
N THR A 272 -12.92 -14.59 -2.80
CA THR A 272 -13.36 -15.81 -2.12
C THR A 272 -14.00 -16.79 -3.11
N PRO A 273 -13.59 -18.07 -3.13
CA PRO A 273 -12.49 -18.66 -2.38
C PRO A 273 -11.12 -18.11 -2.81
N PRO A 274 -10.11 -18.13 -1.93
CA PRO A 274 -8.80 -17.55 -2.22
C PRO A 274 -8.12 -18.30 -3.36
N GLY A 275 -7.48 -17.55 -4.26
CA GLY A 275 -6.55 -18.04 -5.27
C GLY A 275 -5.10 -17.81 -4.86
N LYS A 276 -4.19 -18.11 -5.78
CA LYS A 276 -2.79 -17.72 -5.69
C LYS A 276 -2.61 -16.28 -6.16
N LEU A 277 -1.49 -15.68 -5.80
CA LEU A 277 -1.04 -14.49 -6.51
C LEU A 277 -0.75 -14.86 -7.98
N VAL A 278 -1.12 -13.97 -8.89
CA VAL A 278 -0.92 -14.12 -10.34
C VAL A 278 0.01 -13.03 -10.85
N PRO A 279 0.83 -13.31 -11.89
CA PRO A 279 1.75 -12.31 -12.42
C PRO A 279 0.99 -11.16 -13.08
N VAL A 280 1.44 -9.95 -12.86
CA VAL A 280 0.94 -8.73 -13.50
C VAL A 280 2.09 -7.88 -14.02
N THR A 281 1.77 -6.96 -14.89
CA THR A 281 2.72 -6.01 -15.47
C THR A 281 2.17 -4.59 -15.41
N ARG A 282 2.99 -3.62 -15.77
CA ARG A 282 2.56 -2.23 -15.90
C ARG A 282 1.33 -2.08 -16.82
N ASP A 283 1.26 -2.88 -17.89
CA ASP A 283 0.16 -2.81 -18.87
C ASP A 283 -1.18 -3.23 -18.25
N THR A 284 -1.17 -4.09 -17.24
CA THR A 284 -2.37 -4.45 -16.46
C THR A 284 -3.05 -3.20 -15.89
N TYR A 285 -2.27 -2.21 -15.51
CA TYR A 285 -2.72 -0.98 -14.85
C TYR A 285 -2.73 0.24 -15.80
N ALA A 286 -2.56 0.04 -17.11
CA ALA A 286 -2.55 1.14 -18.10
C ALA A 286 -3.76 2.09 -17.97
N PRO A 287 -5.00 1.63 -17.73
CA PRO A 287 -6.15 2.53 -17.55
C PRO A 287 -5.99 3.50 -16.36
N LEU A 288 -5.23 3.13 -15.31
CA LEU A 288 -5.03 3.99 -14.14
C LEU A 288 -4.00 5.10 -14.41
N PHE A 289 -2.99 4.82 -15.24
CA PHE A 289 -2.09 5.87 -15.75
C PHE A 289 -2.85 6.89 -16.60
N GLU A 290 -3.82 6.44 -17.39
CA GLU A 290 -4.71 7.34 -18.14
C GLU A 290 -5.64 8.14 -17.24
N LEU A 291 -6.20 7.50 -16.19
CA LEU A 291 -7.03 8.16 -15.19
C LEU A 291 -6.25 9.29 -14.49
N ALA A 292 -5.03 9.01 -14.03
CA ALA A 292 -4.17 10.00 -13.37
C ALA A 292 -3.93 11.21 -14.30
N ARG A 293 -3.59 10.96 -15.59
CA ARG A 293 -3.39 12.02 -16.57
C ARG A 293 -4.66 12.83 -16.83
N THR A 294 -5.79 12.17 -16.98
CA THR A 294 -7.10 12.82 -17.25
C THR A 294 -7.52 13.75 -16.12
N LEU A 295 -7.27 13.34 -14.87
CA LEU A 295 -7.57 14.15 -13.70
C LEU A 295 -6.46 15.16 -13.35
N GLY A 296 -5.34 15.14 -14.09
CA GLY A 296 -4.17 15.97 -13.80
C GLY A 296 -3.54 15.65 -12.43
N LEU A 297 -3.70 14.40 -11.96
CA LEU A 297 -3.21 14.00 -10.63
C LEU A 297 -1.69 13.93 -10.64
N THR A 298 -1.11 14.48 -9.61
CA THR A 298 0.32 14.47 -9.34
C THR A 298 0.57 13.99 -7.91
N GLU A 299 1.82 13.74 -7.54
CA GLU A 299 2.20 13.43 -6.15
C GLU A 299 1.67 14.45 -5.13
N LYS A 300 1.48 15.71 -5.54
CA LYS A 300 0.97 16.76 -4.64
C LYS A 300 -0.50 16.57 -4.29
N ASP A 301 -1.21 15.81 -5.10
CA ASP A 301 -2.64 15.54 -4.90
C ASP A 301 -2.86 14.34 -3.97
N VAL A 302 -1.78 13.68 -3.54
CA VAL A 302 -1.80 12.57 -2.57
C VAL A 302 -1.03 12.91 -1.28
N GLN A 303 -0.66 14.18 -1.08
CA GLN A 303 0.01 14.68 0.13
C GLN A 303 -1.00 15.30 1.10
#